data_cdabbfcd004300c672983fc478396405
#
_entry.id   cdabbfcd004300c672983fc478396405
#
_cell.length_a   1.000
_cell.length_b   1.000
_cell.length_c   1.000
_cell.angle_alpha   90.00
_cell.angle_beta   90.00
_cell.angle_gamma   90.00
#
_symmetry.space_group_name_H-M   'P 1'
#
loop_
_entity.id
_entity.type
_entity.pdbx_description
1 polymer ?
#
loop_
_entity_poly.entity_id
_entity_poly.type
_entity_poly.pdbx_seq_one_letter_code
_entity_poly.pdbx_strand_id
1 'polypeptide(L)'
;MKMWYDYCQDTRTSRGEKRVDREEIFEYVKKQYGTIPEYLWSSSPDSAVLRHHNGKWYAVIMNVERSKLGLDGDDTVEIIDVKCDPEMTGMIIQTYGFLPGYHMNKQHWITILLDGTVGESKILDFLNMSYDLIDGLRK
;
A
#
# COMPACT_ATOMS: atom_id res chain seq x y z
N MET A 1 -20.44 -6.87 6.36
CA MET A 1 -19.78 -7.38 6.54
C MET A 1 -19.26 -8.58 5.91
N LYS A 2 -19.98 -9.27 5.23
CA LYS A 2 -19.55 -10.33 4.50
C LYS A 2 -18.42 -9.92 3.59
N MET A 3 -18.35 -8.68 3.20
CA MET A 3 -17.40 -8.21 2.35
C MET A 3 -15.98 -8.34 2.80
N TRP A 4 -15.69 -8.06 4.07
CA TRP A 4 -14.37 -8.23 4.58
C TRP A 4 -13.98 -9.69 4.65
N TYR A 5 -14.90 -10.52 5.06
CA TYR A 5 -14.64 -11.93 5.14
C TYR A 5 -14.39 -12.52 3.77
N ASP A 6 -15.13 -12.08 2.78
CA ASP A 6 -14.97 -12.57 1.43
C ASP A 6 -13.61 -12.16 0.86
N TYR A 7 -13.15 -10.98 1.16
CA TYR A 7 -11.85 -10.56 0.72
C TYR A 7 -10.76 -11.43 1.31
N CYS A 8 -10.83 -11.73 2.57
CA CYS A 8 -9.84 -12.57 3.19
C CYS A 8 -9.84 -13.96 2.60
N GLN A 9 -11.00 -14.49 2.34
CA GLN A 9 -11.11 -15.79 1.74
C GLN A 9 -10.54 -15.80 0.35
N ASP A 10 -10.88 -14.80 -0.44
CA ASP A 10 -10.39 -14.71 -1.78
C ASP A 10 -8.88 -14.62 -1.82
N THR A 11 -8.32 -13.80 -0.98
CA THR A 11 -6.88 -13.64 -0.94
C THR A 11 -6.20 -14.94 -0.63
N ARG A 12 -6.75 -15.64 0.33
CA ARG A 12 -6.16 -16.85 0.78
C ARG A 12 -6.24 -17.97 -0.23
N THR A 13 -7.36 -18.09 -0.90
CA THR A 13 -7.58 -19.20 -1.76
C THR A 13 -7.49 -18.91 -3.21
N SER A 14 -7.37 -17.66 -3.57
CA SER A 14 -7.51 -17.32 -4.90
C SER A 14 -6.34 -17.70 -5.72
N ARG A 15 -6.48 -18.69 -6.43
CA ARG A 15 -5.46 -19.08 -7.26
C ARG A 15 -5.38 -18.20 -8.41
N GLY A 16 -6.43 -17.54 -8.76
CA GLY A 16 -6.44 -16.68 -9.87
C GLY A 16 -5.92 -15.31 -9.59
N GLU A 17 -5.91 -14.93 -8.31
CA GLU A 17 -5.52 -13.59 -7.97
C GLU A 17 -4.08 -13.61 -7.62
N LYS A 18 -3.24 -13.14 -8.45
CA LYS A 18 -1.85 -13.23 -8.19
C LYS A 18 -1.42 -12.13 -7.25
N ARG A 19 -0.29 -12.34 -6.64
CA ARG A 19 0.36 -11.37 -5.83
C ARG A 19 0.82 -10.26 -6.73
N VAL A 20 0.60 -9.03 -6.35
CA VAL A 20 1.01 -7.89 -7.14
C VAL A 20 2.38 -7.44 -6.64
N ASP A 21 3.28 -7.15 -7.54
CA ASP A 21 4.59 -6.64 -7.16
C ASP A 21 4.72 -5.18 -7.56
N ARG A 22 5.86 -4.59 -7.23
CA ARG A 22 6.02 -3.16 -7.47
C ARG A 22 6.01 -2.81 -8.94
N GLU A 23 6.52 -3.69 -9.78
CA GLU A 23 6.54 -3.41 -11.20
C GLU A 23 5.13 -3.29 -11.74
N GLU A 24 4.25 -4.14 -11.27
CA GLU A 24 2.87 -4.10 -11.70
C GLU A 24 2.15 -2.86 -11.20
N ILE A 25 2.49 -2.44 -9.99
CA ILE A 25 1.94 -1.21 -9.44
C ILE A 25 2.43 -0.02 -10.24
N PHE A 26 3.73 0.00 -10.58
CA PHE A 26 4.28 1.10 -11.37
C PHE A 26 3.61 1.19 -12.73
N GLU A 27 3.37 0.05 -13.33
CA GLU A 27 2.70 0.01 -14.63
C GLU A 27 1.28 0.53 -14.51
N TYR A 28 0.60 0.12 -13.47
CA TYR A 28 -0.77 0.54 -13.24
C TYR A 28 -0.87 2.05 -13.05
N VAL A 29 -0.04 2.62 -12.18
CA VAL A 29 -0.14 4.06 -11.92
C VAL A 29 0.33 4.88 -13.10
N LYS A 30 1.21 4.34 -13.91
CA LYS A 30 1.64 5.02 -15.12
C LYS A 30 0.46 5.14 -16.09
N LYS A 31 -0.27 4.06 -16.26
CA LYS A 31 -1.42 4.07 -17.17
C LYS A 31 -2.58 4.86 -16.61
N GLN A 32 -2.81 4.74 -15.32
CA GLN A 32 -3.98 5.35 -14.71
C GLN A 32 -3.78 6.83 -14.44
N TYR A 33 -2.59 7.22 -14.02
CA TYR A 33 -2.35 8.58 -13.54
C TYR A 33 -1.15 9.27 -14.19
N GLY A 34 -0.39 8.55 -14.99
CA GLY A 34 0.83 9.10 -15.55
C GLY A 34 1.96 9.21 -14.53
N THR A 35 1.85 8.51 -13.42
CA THR A 35 2.85 8.60 -12.35
C THR A 35 4.11 7.83 -12.71
N ILE A 36 5.25 8.44 -12.47
CA ILE A 36 6.56 7.81 -12.64
C ILE A 36 7.20 7.72 -11.26
N PRO A 37 7.64 6.55 -10.83
CA PRO A 37 8.22 6.43 -9.49
C PRO A 37 9.49 7.25 -9.35
N GLU A 38 9.70 7.79 -8.15
CA GLU A 38 10.88 8.58 -7.84
C GLU A 38 11.65 7.93 -6.71
N TYR A 39 12.96 7.93 -6.83
CA TYR A 39 13.82 7.31 -5.83
C TYR A 39 14.63 8.41 -5.16
N LEU A 40 14.21 8.79 -3.97
CA LEU A 40 14.72 10.00 -3.32
C LEU A 40 15.84 9.77 -2.32
N TRP A 41 16.05 8.53 -1.90
CA TRP A 41 16.98 8.28 -0.80
C TRP A 41 18.13 7.37 -1.21
N SER A 42 19.35 7.90 -1.11
CA SER A 42 20.50 7.07 -1.42
C SER A 42 20.71 5.98 -0.37
N SER A 43 20.30 6.24 0.86
CA SER A 43 20.43 5.24 1.91
C SER A 43 19.37 4.15 1.81
N SER A 44 18.37 4.36 1.00
CA SER A 44 17.31 3.37 0.81
C SER A 44 16.95 3.36 -0.67
N PRO A 45 17.83 2.84 -1.51
CA PRO A 45 17.69 3.00 -2.96
C PRO A 45 16.49 2.28 -3.56
N ASP A 46 15.90 1.35 -2.82
CA ASP A 46 14.73 0.62 -3.31
C ASP A 46 13.41 1.30 -2.96
N SER A 47 13.47 2.37 -2.18
CA SER A 47 12.25 3.04 -1.77
C SER A 47 11.79 3.99 -2.87
N ALA A 48 10.57 3.80 -3.32
CA ALA A 48 10.01 4.56 -4.44
C ALA A 48 8.80 5.35 -4.00
N VAL A 49 8.74 6.61 -4.41
CA VAL A 49 7.65 7.51 -4.08
C VAL A 49 6.77 7.71 -5.29
N LEU A 50 5.47 7.68 -5.09
CA LEU A 50 4.50 7.98 -6.13
C LEU A 50 3.82 9.29 -5.78
N ARG A 51 3.91 10.25 -6.66
CA ARG A 51 3.35 11.59 -6.42
C ARG A 51 2.12 11.84 -7.25
N HIS A 52 1.18 12.52 -6.63
CA HIS A 52 0.04 13.10 -7.32
C HIS A 52 0.57 14.26 -8.16
N HIS A 53 -0.16 14.68 -9.19
CA HIS A 53 0.34 15.81 -9.95
C HIS A 53 0.36 17.10 -9.16
N ASN A 54 -0.26 17.18 -8.04
CA ASN A 54 -0.13 18.36 -7.18
C ASN A 54 1.16 18.33 -6.36
N GLY A 55 1.99 17.30 -6.54
CA GLY A 55 3.28 17.19 -5.88
C GLY A 55 3.26 16.44 -4.58
N LYS A 56 2.11 16.10 -4.07
CA LYS A 56 2.03 15.38 -2.79
C LYS A 56 2.16 13.90 -3.02
N TRP A 57 2.71 13.21 -2.03
CA TRP A 57 2.90 11.76 -2.09
C TRP A 57 1.56 11.07 -1.86
N TYR A 58 1.25 10.05 -2.63
CA TYR A 58 0.09 9.24 -2.35
C TYR A 58 0.46 7.79 -2.13
N ALA A 59 1.69 7.41 -2.37
CA ALA A 59 2.15 6.05 -2.05
C ALA A 59 3.66 6.02 -1.96
N VAL A 60 4.16 5.11 -1.13
CA VAL A 60 5.59 4.85 -1.05
C VAL A 60 5.76 3.34 -0.99
N ILE A 61 6.62 2.79 -1.82
CA ILE A 61 6.88 1.36 -1.84
C ILE A 61 8.30 1.14 -1.37
N MET A 62 8.49 0.21 -0.44
CA MET A 62 9.81 -0.07 0.07
C MET A 62 9.93 -1.49 0.58
N ASN A 63 11.15 -1.95 0.74
CA ASN A 63 11.46 -3.25 1.33
C ASN A 63 11.80 -3.03 2.79
N VAL A 64 11.22 -3.81 3.68
CA VAL A 64 11.40 -3.65 5.12
C VAL A 64 11.61 -5.02 5.74
N GLU A 65 12.50 -5.09 6.72
CA GLU A 65 12.67 -6.32 7.48
C GLU A 65 11.40 -6.61 8.25
N ARG A 66 10.96 -7.85 8.19
CA ARG A 66 9.72 -8.24 8.85
C ARG A 66 9.70 -7.88 10.33
N SER A 67 10.83 -8.04 10.99
CA SER A 67 10.90 -7.75 12.42
C SER A 67 10.60 -6.29 12.72
N LYS A 68 10.92 -5.40 11.81
CA LYS A 68 10.64 -3.97 12.01
C LYS A 68 9.17 -3.66 11.90
N LEU A 69 8.41 -4.56 11.33
CA LEU A 69 6.96 -4.41 11.22
C LEU A 69 6.23 -5.20 12.29
N GLY A 70 6.98 -5.81 13.21
CA GLY A 70 6.37 -6.65 14.24
C GLY A 70 5.94 -8.01 13.72
N LEU A 71 6.49 -8.43 12.61
CA LEU A 71 6.13 -9.72 12.02
C LEU A 71 7.25 -10.72 12.30
N ASP A 72 6.90 -12.00 12.23
CA ASP A 72 7.89 -13.07 12.42
C ASP A 72 8.77 -13.19 11.21
N GLY A 73 10.00 -13.59 11.43
CA GLY A 73 10.92 -13.85 10.34
C GLY A 73 12.03 -12.85 10.25
N ASP A 74 13.12 -13.25 9.60
CA ASP A 74 14.30 -12.42 9.46
C ASP A 74 14.39 -11.78 8.09
N ASP A 75 13.60 -12.22 7.15
CA ASP A 75 13.71 -11.73 5.78
C ASP A 75 13.00 -10.40 5.63
N THR A 76 13.08 -9.83 4.45
CA THR A 76 12.41 -8.58 4.14
C THR A 76 11.10 -8.86 3.42
N VAL A 77 10.23 -7.89 3.44
CA VAL A 77 8.99 -7.96 2.70
C VAL A 77 8.76 -6.61 2.05
N GLU A 78 8.21 -6.63 0.87
CA GLU A 78 7.88 -5.40 0.18
C GLU A 78 6.56 -4.87 0.71
N ILE A 79 6.48 -3.58 0.94
CA ILE A 79 5.25 -2.97 1.44
C ILE A 79 4.92 -1.74 0.62
N ILE A 80 3.66 -1.33 0.69
CA ILE A 80 3.25 -0.05 0.13
C ILE A 80 2.54 0.74 1.22
N ASP A 81 2.96 1.98 1.42
CA ASP A 81 2.26 2.90 2.31
C ASP A 81 1.33 3.73 1.45
N VAL A 82 0.09 3.86 1.89
CA VAL A 82 -0.88 4.71 1.18
C VAL A 82 -1.63 5.56 2.19
N LYS A 83 -2.14 6.69 1.75
CA LYS A 83 -2.91 7.57 2.61
C LYS A 83 -4.26 6.95 2.90
N CYS A 84 -4.79 7.23 4.06
CA CYS A 84 -6.05 6.66 4.49
C CYS A 84 -6.79 7.68 5.35
N ASP A 85 -8.10 7.65 5.27
CA ASP A 85 -8.96 8.49 6.10
C ASP A 85 -8.69 8.14 7.56
N PRO A 86 -8.36 9.11 8.42
CA PRO A 86 -8.05 8.80 9.81
C PRO A 86 -9.19 8.14 10.57
N GLU A 87 -10.42 8.30 10.11
CA GLU A 87 -11.52 7.64 10.77
C GLU A 87 -11.58 6.16 10.45
N MET A 88 -10.85 5.71 9.44
CA MET A 88 -10.86 4.34 9.01
C MET A 88 -9.60 3.56 9.38
N THR A 89 -8.54 4.27 9.68
CA THR A 89 -7.24 3.60 9.88
C THR A 89 -7.29 2.56 10.99
N GLY A 90 -7.93 2.89 12.10
CA GLY A 90 -7.96 1.99 13.24
C GLY A 90 -8.63 0.66 12.93
N MET A 91 -9.64 0.69 12.09
CA MET A 91 -10.33 -0.52 11.72
C MET A 91 -9.56 -1.30 10.66
N ILE A 92 -9.01 -0.58 9.71
CA ILE A 92 -8.32 -1.23 8.61
C ILE A 92 -7.09 -1.98 9.07
N ILE A 93 -6.32 -1.42 10.00
CA ILE A 93 -5.10 -2.07 10.43
C ILE A 93 -5.34 -3.34 11.25
N GLN A 94 -6.58 -3.63 11.58
CA GLN A 94 -6.90 -4.89 12.22
C GLN A 94 -7.13 -6.00 11.21
N THR A 95 -7.13 -5.65 9.94
CA THR A 95 -7.31 -6.62 8.87
C THR A 95 -5.96 -7.22 8.52
N TYR A 96 -5.96 -8.51 8.30
CA TYR A 96 -4.74 -9.23 7.99
C TYR A 96 -4.07 -8.65 6.75
N GLY A 97 -2.79 -8.37 6.85
CA GLY A 97 -2.03 -7.78 5.75
C GLY A 97 -1.94 -6.27 5.80
N PHE A 98 -2.62 -5.64 6.76
CA PHE A 98 -2.60 -4.18 6.90
C PHE A 98 -1.97 -3.83 8.24
N LEU A 99 -1.16 -2.77 8.25
CA LEU A 99 -0.41 -2.36 9.43
C LEU A 99 -0.47 -0.84 9.55
N PRO A 100 -0.14 -0.30 10.73
CA PRO A 100 0.00 1.16 10.84
C PRO A 100 1.09 1.65 9.91
N GLY A 101 0.94 2.85 9.40
CA GLY A 101 1.86 3.39 8.41
C GLY A 101 3.31 3.39 8.88
N TYR A 102 4.15 2.62 8.23
CA TYR A 102 5.54 2.47 8.60
C TYR A 102 6.30 3.73 8.17
N HIS A 103 6.95 4.38 9.11
CA HIS A 103 7.67 5.64 8.89
C HIS A 103 6.77 6.79 8.47
N MET A 104 5.47 6.65 8.66
CA MET A 104 4.52 7.67 8.27
C MET A 104 3.63 8.04 9.45
N ASN A 105 2.89 9.12 9.31
CA ASN A 105 1.91 9.51 10.30
C ASN A 105 0.84 8.42 10.36
N LYS A 106 0.69 7.81 11.51
CA LYS A 106 -0.15 6.62 11.62
C LYS A 106 -1.64 6.90 11.66
N GLN A 107 -2.01 8.16 11.76
CA GLN A 107 -3.41 8.52 11.67
C GLN A 107 -3.85 8.66 10.23
N HIS A 108 -2.93 8.97 9.33
CA HIS A 108 -3.26 9.29 7.95
C HIS A 108 -2.69 8.30 6.93
N TRP A 109 -1.92 7.32 7.38
CA TRP A 109 -1.28 6.37 6.47
C TRP A 109 -1.42 4.95 6.99
N ILE A 110 -1.53 4.01 6.08
CA ILE A 110 -1.51 2.59 6.42
C ILE A 110 -0.46 1.91 5.56
N THR A 111 -0.02 0.75 6.02
CA THR A 111 0.94 -0.07 5.31
C THR A 111 0.25 -1.34 4.86
N ILE A 112 0.46 -1.73 3.63
CA ILE A 112 -0.11 -2.97 3.08
C ILE A 112 1.04 -3.87 2.66
N LEU A 113 0.98 -5.12 3.08
CA LEU A 113 2.02 -6.08 2.70
C LEU A 113 1.83 -6.50 1.25
N LEU A 114 2.92 -6.54 0.51
CA LEU A 114 2.90 -6.95 -0.89
C LEU A 114 3.44 -8.37 -1.05
N ASP A 115 3.12 -9.23 -0.11
CA ASP A 115 3.64 -10.60 -0.10
C ASP A 115 2.58 -11.63 -0.52
N GLY A 116 1.49 -11.16 -1.07
CA GLY A 116 0.42 -12.06 -1.49
C GLY A 116 -0.69 -12.20 -0.46
N THR A 117 -0.50 -11.63 0.74
CA THR A 117 -1.52 -11.68 1.77
C THR A 117 -2.78 -10.94 1.35
N VAL A 118 -2.60 -9.83 0.68
CA VAL A 118 -3.70 -8.99 0.20
C VAL A 118 -3.75 -9.11 -1.31
N GLY A 119 -4.93 -9.33 -1.85
CA GLY A 119 -5.09 -9.52 -3.30
C GLY A 119 -4.91 -8.24 -4.08
N GLU A 120 -4.62 -8.40 -5.34
CA GLU A 120 -4.32 -7.29 -6.22
C GLU A 120 -5.42 -6.24 -6.26
N SER A 121 -6.66 -6.67 -6.41
CA SER A 121 -7.74 -5.70 -6.55
C SER A 121 -7.90 -4.85 -5.31
N LYS A 122 -7.70 -5.43 -4.16
CA LYS A 122 -7.82 -4.67 -2.93
C LYS A 122 -6.69 -3.68 -2.78
N ILE A 123 -5.48 -4.08 -3.14
CA ILE A 123 -4.34 -3.17 -3.10
C ILE A 123 -4.59 -1.99 -4.02
N LEU A 124 -5.08 -2.25 -5.22
CA LEU A 124 -5.34 -1.16 -6.16
C LEU A 124 -6.48 -0.27 -5.70
N ASP A 125 -7.47 -0.84 -5.03
CA ASP A 125 -8.55 -0.03 -4.47
C ASP A 125 -8.02 0.97 -3.45
N PHE A 126 -7.16 0.50 -2.54
CA PHE A 126 -6.58 1.40 -1.54
C PHE A 126 -5.66 2.42 -2.17
N LEU A 127 -4.94 2.02 -3.20
CA LEU A 127 -4.08 2.94 -3.92
C LEU A 127 -4.89 4.06 -4.55
N ASN A 128 -5.98 3.70 -5.21
CA ASN A 128 -6.86 4.69 -5.83
C ASN A 128 -7.54 5.57 -4.80
N MET A 129 -7.92 5.00 -3.67
CA MET A 129 -8.50 5.79 -2.59
C MET A 129 -7.50 6.82 -2.08
N SER A 130 -6.24 6.42 -1.99
CA SER A 130 -5.19 7.33 -1.54
C SER A 130 -5.05 8.50 -2.52
N TYR A 131 -5.03 8.19 -3.81
CA TYR A 131 -4.92 9.22 -4.82
C TYR A 131 -6.09 10.20 -4.72
N ASP A 132 -7.28 9.66 -4.56
CA ASP A 132 -8.48 10.48 -4.48
C ASP A 132 -8.51 11.34 -3.23
N LEU A 133 -8.00 10.82 -2.12
CA LEU A 133 -7.93 11.59 -0.89
C LEU A 133 -7.08 12.83 -1.07
N ILE A 134 -5.93 12.66 -1.71
CA ILE A 134 -5.04 13.77 -1.95
C ILE A 134 -5.68 14.79 -2.87
N ASP A 135 -6.35 14.30 -3.90
CA ASP A 135 -7.03 15.17 -4.84
C ASP A 135 -8.17 15.90 -4.15
N GLY A 136 -8.88 15.21 -3.29
CA GLY A 136 -10.00 15.78 -2.60
C GLY A 136 -9.65 16.79 -1.53
N LEU A 137 -8.42 16.78 -1.08
CA LEU A 137 -8.01 17.71 -0.04
C LEU A 137 -8.09 19.15 -0.49
N ARG A 138 -8.10 19.35 -1.76
CA ARG A 138 -8.15 20.72 -2.23
C ARG A 138 -9.51 21.33 -1.96
N LYS A 139 -10.47 20.53 -1.62
CA LYS A 139 -11.70 21.11 -1.24
C LYS A 139 -11.60 21.70 0.11
#